data_a71f8aaee335576e74cd7a15c10635fc
#
_entry.id   a71f8aaee335576e74cd7a15c10635fc
#
_cell.length_a   1.000
_cell.length_b   1.000
_cell.length_c   1.000
_cell.angle_alpha   90.00
_cell.angle_beta   90.00
_cell.angle_gamma   90.00
#
_symmetry.space_group_name_H-M   'P 1'
#
loop_
_entity.id
_entity.type
_entity.pdbx_description
1 polymer ?
#
loop_
_entity_poly.entity_id
_entity_poly.type
_entity_poly.pdbx_seq_one_letter_code
_entity_poly.pdbx_strand_id
1 'polypeptide(L)'
;TNLRHVVKKELFHLRLDLVRRFWLREKVAEIWDQEGLRGLAKFVGGMTGTYVNAELAARYQALEQYPAGSLGRSYWDYCRRNGFALPGERNGAPEAILFHDCAHVLSGYGTDPQGEVQVACFSAGFQRRDPILFVFFVLLQFHLGVRMTPITQARTGFFDPESALIALRRGAAMTVDLNHGWDYWPVMQEPVETLRQRYNILPMEAFRQSPPAEAGR
;
A
#
# COMPACT_ATOMS: atom_id res chain seq x y z
N THR A 1 27.75 16.46 -24.01
CA THR A 1 26.88 16.30 -22.82
C THR A 1 26.33 14.89 -22.87
N ASN A 2 26.67 14.06 -21.87
CA ASN A 2 26.33 12.64 -21.89
C ASN A 2 24.83 12.48 -21.63
N LEU A 3 24.08 12.03 -22.65
CA LEU A 3 22.63 11.79 -22.58
C LEU A 3 22.21 10.99 -21.35
N ARG A 4 23.02 10.00 -20.94
CA ARG A 4 22.78 9.21 -19.70
C ARG A 4 22.81 10.06 -18.44
N HIS A 5 23.62 11.10 -18.39
CA HIS A 5 23.70 12.01 -17.23
C HIS A 5 22.49 12.92 -17.17
N VAL A 6 22.04 13.44 -18.29
CA VAL A 6 20.82 14.27 -18.40
C VAL A 6 19.61 13.44 -18.00
N VAL A 7 19.43 12.25 -18.55
CA VAL A 7 18.31 11.35 -18.22
C VAL A 7 18.29 10.99 -16.74
N LYS A 8 19.44 10.70 -16.12
CA LYS A 8 19.53 10.41 -14.68
C LYS A 8 19.14 11.62 -13.83
N LYS A 9 19.53 12.82 -14.24
CA LYS A 9 19.20 14.07 -13.53
C LYS A 9 17.70 14.36 -13.62
N GLU A 10 17.11 14.27 -14.80
CA GLU A 10 15.67 14.50 -14.99
C GLU A 10 14.83 13.44 -14.26
N LEU A 11 15.23 12.17 -14.28
CA LEU A 11 14.59 11.12 -13.50
C LEU A 11 14.70 11.37 -12.00
N PHE A 12 15.80 11.94 -11.51
CA PHE A 12 15.96 12.32 -10.10
C PHE A 12 15.01 13.45 -9.72
N HIS A 13 14.88 14.49 -10.56
CA HIS A 13 13.94 15.58 -10.35
C HIS A 13 12.50 15.08 -10.39
N LEU A 14 12.15 14.25 -11.38
CA LEU A 14 10.83 13.62 -11.46
C LEU A 14 10.49 12.83 -10.19
N ARG A 15 11.46 12.07 -9.66
CA ARG A 15 11.30 11.33 -8.38
C ARG A 15 11.00 12.27 -7.23
N LEU A 16 11.78 13.36 -7.10
CA LEU A 16 11.58 14.34 -6.04
C LEU A 16 10.23 15.03 -6.16
N ASP A 17 9.82 15.40 -7.36
CA ASP A 17 8.55 16.06 -7.60
C ASP A 17 7.37 15.13 -7.35
N LEU A 18 7.46 13.89 -7.78
CA LEU A 18 6.50 12.86 -7.45
C LEU A 18 6.39 12.65 -5.94
N VAL A 19 7.48 12.43 -5.23
CA VAL A 19 7.49 12.26 -3.78
C VAL A 19 6.97 13.49 -3.05
N ARG A 20 7.33 14.71 -3.49
CA ARG A 20 6.90 15.96 -2.85
C ARG A 20 5.43 16.27 -3.08
N ARG A 21 4.87 15.98 -4.26
CA ARG A 21 3.48 16.31 -4.59
C ARG A 21 2.49 15.30 -4.08
N PHE A 22 2.96 14.07 -3.79
CA PHE A 22 2.16 12.95 -3.86
C PHE A 22 1.48 12.47 -2.59
N TRP A 23 2.05 11.76 -1.90
CA TRP A 23 1.58 11.02 -0.74
C TRP A 23 2.24 11.55 0.53
N LEU A 24 3.52 11.88 0.36
CA LEU A 24 4.33 12.33 1.47
C LEU A 24 3.83 13.67 2.04
N ARG A 25 3.35 14.58 1.18
CA ARG A 25 2.91 15.91 1.64
C ARG A 25 1.65 15.83 2.49
N GLU A 26 0.63 15.12 2.03
CA GLU A 26 -0.62 14.96 2.79
C GLU A 26 -0.39 14.13 4.06
N LYS A 27 0.33 13.02 3.94
CA LYS A 27 0.64 12.18 5.08
C LYS A 27 1.54 12.87 6.10
N VAL A 28 2.52 13.64 5.65
CA VAL A 28 3.37 14.49 6.52
C VAL A 28 2.55 15.58 7.20
N ALA A 29 1.61 16.22 6.49
CA ALA A 29 0.73 17.22 7.08
C ALA A 29 -0.19 16.59 8.14
N GLU A 30 -0.81 15.45 7.83
CA GLU A 30 -1.64 14.69 8.78
C GLU A 30 -0.86 14.30 10.05
N ILE A 31 0.36 13.76 9.88
CA ILE A 31 1.23 13.40 11.01
C ILE A 31 1.63 14.64 11.81
N TRP A 32 1.94 15.74 11.11
CA TRP A 32 2.29 17.00 11.76
C TRP A 32 1.14 17.56 12.60
N ASP A 33 -0.07 17.56 12.05
CA ASP A 33 -1.26 18.06 12.72
C ASP A 33 -1.64 17.21 13.95
N GLN A 34 -1.39 15.88 13.89
CA GLN A 34 -1.69 14.96 14.98
C GLN A 34 -0.61 14.88 16.07
N GLU A 35 0.67 14.77 15.67
CA GLU A 35 1.78 14.46 16.57
C GLU A 35 2.97 15.45 16.48
N GLY A 36 2.91 16.44 15.60
CA GLY A 36 3.97 17.43 15.40
C GLY A 36 5.32 16.82 15.01
N LEU A 37 6.41 17.43 15.48
CA LEU A 37 7.79 16.99 15.18
C LEU A 37 8.07 15.56 15.64
N ARG A 38 7.47 15.12 16.75
CA ARG A 38 7.62 13.76 17.27
C ARG A 38 7.05 12.71 16.31
N GLY A 39 5.89 12.97 15.75
CA GLY A 39 5.28 12.10 14.74
C GLY A 39 6.12 12.00 13.48
N LEU A 40 6.65 13.12 12.99
CA LEU A 40 7.57 13.12 11.85
C LEU A 40 8.85 12.33 12.13
N ALA A 41 9.43 12.46 13.30
CA ALA A 41 10.62 11.69 13.68
C ALA A 41 10.34 10.18 13.70
N LYS A 42 9.20 9.76 14.25
CA LYS A 42 8.74 8.35 14.21
C LYS A 42 8.55 7.85 12.78
N PHE A 43 7.89 8.66 11.94
CA PHE A 43 7.63 8.31 10.54
C PHE A 43 8.93 8.14 9.75
N VAL A 44 9.84 9.11 9.82
CA VAL A 44 11.14 9.04 9.16
C VAL A 44 11.98 7.86 9.70
N GLY A 45 11.99 7.67 11.02
CA GLY A 45 12.67 6.54 11.64
C GLY A 45 12.11 5.18 11.21
N GLY A 46 10.79 5.07 11.08
CA GLY A 46 10.14 3.87 10.54
C GLY A 46 10.50 3.63 9.07
N MET A 47 10.42 4.67 8.23
CA MET A 47 10.80 4.58 6.81
C MET A 47 12.28 4.22 6.59
N THR A 48 13.15 4.58 7.52
CA THR A 48 14.59 4.23 7.50
C THR A 48 14.93 2.95 8.27
N GLY A 49 13.94 2.32 8.93
CA GLY A 49 14.12 1.12 9.74
C GLY A 49 14.86 1.36 11.07
N THR A 50 15.05 2.61 11.48
CA THR A 50 15.80 2.98 12.70
C THR A 50 14.91 3.23 13.91
N TYR A 51 13.59 3.42 13.70
CA TYR A 51 12.65 3.60 14.81
C TYR A 51 12.36 2.27 15.49
N VAL A 52 12.60 2.20 16.78
CA VAL A 52 12.31 1.05 17.64
C VAL A 52 11.46 1.51 18.81
N ASN A 53 10.34 0.84 19.04
CA ASN A 53 9.46 1.10 20.17
C ASN A 53 8.94 -0.24 20.71
N ALA A 54 9.44 -0.65 21.86
CA ALA A 54 9.14 -1.96 22.45
C ALA A 54 7.66 -2.13 22.80
N GLU A 55 6.98 -1.07 23.27
CA GLU A 55 5.56 -1.10 23.59
C GLU A 55 4.72 -1.30 22.34
N LEU A 56 5.02 -0.54 21.27
CA LEU A 56 4.37 -0.69 19.98
C LEU A 56 4.61 -2.08 19.39
N ALA A 57 5.86 -2.56 19.40
CA ALA A 57 6.21 -3.90 18.93
C ALA A 57 5.43 -4.98 19.68
N ALA A 58 5.36 -4.89 21.02
CA ALA A 58 4.59 -5.83 21.83
C ALA A 58 3.10 -5.83 21.48
N ARG A 59 2.52 -4.65 21.19
CA ARG A 59 1.13 -4.52 20.75
C ARG A 59 0.87 -5.25 19.43
N TYR A 60 1.77 -5.13 18.45
CA TYR A 60 1.66 -5.85 17.19
C TYR A 60 2.01 -7.34 17.29
N GLN A 61 2.94 -7.71 18.14
CA GLN A 61 3.23 -9.13 18.44
C GLN A 61 2.02 -9.83 19.07
N ALA A 62 1.24 -9.15 19.90
CA ALA A 62 0.02 -9.70 20.50
C ALA A 62 -1.05 -10.10 19.47
N LEU A 63 -0.99 -9.59 18.23
CA LEU A 63 -1.90 -10.01 17.14
C LEU A 63 -1.78 -11.51 16.80
N GLU A 64 -0.67 -12.15 17.15
CA GLU A 64 -0.51 -13.61 17.07
C GLU A 64 -1.60 -14.37 17.83
N GLN A 65 -2.08 -13.80 18.92
CA GLN A 65 -3.08 -14.43 19.80
C GLN A 65 -4.53 -14.10 19.37
N TYR A 66 -4.69 -13.30 18.32
CA TYR A 66 -6.04 -12.97 17.83
C TYR A 66 -6.68 -14.17 17.12
N PRO A 67 -8.01 -14.21 17.02
CA PRO A 67 -8.72 -15.31 16.36
C PRO A 67 -8.18 -15.59 14.95
N ALA A 68 -8.01 -16.87 14.61
CA ALA A 68 -7.61 -17.26 13.27
C ALA A 68 -8.57 -16.67 12.22
N GLY A 69 -8.04 -16.11 11.14
CA GLY A 69 -8.83 -15.44 10.11
C GLY A 69 -9.31 -14.02 10.45
N SER A 70 -9.03 -13.50 11.65
CA SER A 70 -9.23 -12.09 11.96
C SER A 70 -8.23 -11.21 11.17
N LEU A 71 -8.54 -9.93 11.01
CA LEU A 71 -7.64 -9.00 10.32
C LEU A 71 -6.27 -8.94 10.99
N GLY A 72 -6.24 -8.79 12.32
CA GLY A 72 -4.99 -8.71 13.08
C GLY A 72 -4.15 -9.97 12.99
N ARG A 73 -4.75 -11.16 13.14
CA ARG A 73 -4.02 -12.42 12.97
C ARG A 73 -3.53 -12.60 11.54
N SER A 74 -4.37 -12.28 10.56
CA SER A 74 -4.00 -12.38 9.14
C SER A 74 -2.88 -11.40 8.76
N TYR A 75 -2.87 -10.19 9.35
CA TYR A 75 -1.77 -9.23 9.20
C TYR A 75 -0.48 -9.76 9.83
N TRP A 76 -0.54 -10.33 11.05
CA TRP A 76 0.61 -10.93 11.69
C TRP A 76 1.18 -12.09 10.85
N ASP A 77 0.32 -13.00 10.38
CA ASP A 77 0.70 -14.11 9.49
C ASP A 77 1.29 -13.61 8.17
N TYR A 78 0.75 -12.51 7.60
CA TYR A 78 1.27 -11.85 6.40
C TYR A 78 2.71 -11.35 6.64
N CYS A 79 2.96 -10.62 7.72
CA CYS A 79 4.30 -10.14 8.05
C CYS A 79 5.28 -11.30 8.22
N ARG A 80 4.91 -12.34 8.98
CA ARG A 80 5.78 -13.50 9.24
C ARG A 80 6.11 -14.29 7.97
N ARG A 81 5.13 -14.53 7.11
CA ARG A 81 5.34 -15.26 5.84
C ARG A 81 6.26 -14.51 4.87
N ASN A 82 6.22 -13.18 4.88
CA ASN A 82 7.04 -12.36 4.00
C ASN A 82 8.37 -11.90 4.65
N GLY A 83 8.64 -12.28 5.90
CA GLY A 83 9.84 -11.87 6.62
C GLY A 83 9.85 -10.37 6.97
N PHE A 84 8.68 -9.75 7.08
CA PHE A 84 8.55 -8.34 7.44
C PHE A 84 8.57 -8.17 8.95
N ALA A 85 9.30 -7.16 9.42
CA ALA A 85 9.27 -6.75 10.81
C ALA A 85 7.97 -6.00 11.11
N LEU A 86 7.43 -6.22 12.31
CA LEU A 86 6.21 -5.54 12.77
C LEU A 86 6.51 -4.08 13.14
N PRO A 87 5.50 -3.19 13.09
CA PRO A 87 5.65 -1.81 13.58
C PRO A 87 6.23 -1.78 15.00
N GLY A 88 7.20 -0.91 15.22
CA GLY A 88 7.94 -0.82 16.48
C GLY A 88 9.15 -1.73 16.59
N GLU A 89 9.29 -2.77 15.77
CA GLU A 89 10.51 -3.56 15.64
C GLU A 89 11.54 -2.82 14.76
N ARG A 90 12.82 -3.19 14.87
CA ARG A 90 13.85 -2.72 13.94
C ARG A 90 13.48 -3.11 12.51
N ASN A 91 13.56 -2.19 11.58
CA ASN A 91 13.11 -2.32 10.19
C ASN A 91 11.58 -2.51 10.03
N GLY A 92 10.80 -2.34 11.07
CA GLY A 92 9.34 -2.34 10.98
C GLY A 92 8.81 -1.10 10.26
N ALA A 93 7.77 -1.28 9.46
CA ALA A 93 7.10 -0.19 8.77
C ALA A 93 6.42 0.77 9.77
N PRO A 94 6.36 2.08 9.49
CA PRO A 94 5.60 3.00 10.34
C PRO A 94 4.09 2.73 10.24
N GLU A 95 3.37 2.90 11.36
CA GLU A 95 1.90 2.70 11.40
C GLU A 95 1.15 3.52 10.33
N ALA A 96 1.70 4.68 9.97
CA ALA A 96 1.10 5.55 8.95
C ALA A 96 0.94 4.90 7.55
N ILE A 97 1.64 3.78 7.28
CA ILE A 97 1.52 3.04 6.03
C ILE A 97 0.92 1.65 6.20
N LEU A 98 0.45 1.30 7.38
CA LEU A 98 -0.14 -0.01 7.67
C LEU A 98 -1.36 -0.32 6.78
N PHE A 99 -2.10 0.70 6.37
CA PHE A 99 -3.23 0.54 5.46
C PHE A 99 -2.85 -0.20 4.17
N HIS A 100 -1.61 -0.02 3.68
CA HIS A 100 -1.10 -0.70 2.50
C HIS A 100 -0.99 -2.21 2.74
N ASP A 101 -0.39 -2.62 3.86
CA ASP A 101 -0.28 -4.04 4.21
C ASP A 101 -1.65 -4.67 4.49
N CYS A 102 -2.55 -3.91 5.14
CA CYS A 102 -3.93 -4.32 5.30
C CYS A 102 -4.67 -4.45 3.95
N ALA A 103 -4.33 -3.61 2.96
CA ALA A 103 -4.89 -3.74 1.62
C ALA A 103 -4.44 -5.06 0.94
N HIS A 104 -3.19 -5.52 1.14
CA HIS A 104 -2.76 -6.86 0.71
C HIS A 104 -3.60 -7.96 1.36
N VAL A 105 -3.78 -7.91 2.68
CA VAL A 105 -4.57 -8.90 3.44
C VAL A 105 -6.03 -8.91 2.99
N LEU A 106 -6.64 -7.74 2.87
CA LEU A 106 -8.06 -7.61 2.51
C LEU A 106 -8.32 -7.95 1.04
N SER A 107 -7.45 -7.54 0.13
CA SER A 107 -7.62 -7.81 -1.31
C SER A 107 -7.21 -9.23 -1.70
N GLY A 108 -6.24 -9.82 -0.96
CA GLY A 108 -5.62 -11.10 -1.28
C GLY A 108 -4.51 -11.01 -2.35
N TYR A 109 -4.08 -9.81 -2.75
CA TYR A 109 -2.95 -9.64 -3.67
C TYR A 109 -1.63 -9.95 -2.97
N GLY A 110 -0.71 -10.61 -3.69
CA GLY A 110 0.63 -10.98 -3.18
C GLY A 110 1.58 -9.80 -3.05
N THR A 111 2.79 -10.09 -2.52
CA THR A 111 3.90 -9.11 -2.34
C THR A 111 4.96 -9.22 -3.45
N ASP A 112 4.73 -10.07 -4.44
CA ASP A 112 5.55 -10.12 -5.64
C ASP A 112 5.29 -8.86 -6.51
N PRO A 113 6.18 -8.54 -7.47
CA PRO A 113 6.06 -7.31 -8.25
C PRO A 113 4.71 -7.12 -8.97
N GLN A 114 4.06 -8.21 -9.39
CA GLN A 114 2.73 -8.14 -10.00
C GLN A 114 1.66 -7.85 -8.94
N GLY A 115 1.74 -8.51 -7.78
CA GLY A 115 0.85 -8.27 -6.64
C GLY A 115 0.95 -6.84 -6.13
N GLU A 116 2.16 -6.26 -6.08
CA GLU A 116 2.37 -4.85 -5.73
C GLU A 116 1.68 -3.90 -6.72
N VAL A 117 1.75 -4.19 -8.02
CA VAL A 117 1.01 -3.40 -9.03
C VAL A 117 -0.50 -3.53 -8.81
N GLN A 118 -0.98 -4.74 -8.54
CA GLN A 118 -2.39 -4.99 -8.30
C GLN A 118 -2.91 -4.30 -7.03
N VAL A 119 -2.17 -4.39 -5.91
CA VAL A 119 -2.59 -3.71 -4.68
C VAL A 119 -2.56 -2.19 -4.81
N ALA A 120 -1.61 -1.65 -5.58
CA ALA A 120 -1.57 -0.22 -5.87
C ALA A 120 -2.76 0.22 -6.72
N CYS A 121 -3.14 -0.54 -7.73
CA CYS A 121 -4.33 -0.28 -8.53
C CYS A 121 -5.62 -0.43 -7.70
N PHE A 122 -5.67 -1.43 -6.83
CA PHE A 122 -6.77 -1.61 -5.87
C PHE A 122 -6.88 -0.40 -4.93
N SER A 123 -5.74 0.05 -4.39
CA SER A 123 -5.69 1.23 -3.52
C SER A 123 -6.12 2.50 -4.26
N ALA A 124 -5.69 2.67 -5.51
CA ALA A 124 -6.14 3.78 -6.35
C ALA A 124 -7.66 3.77 -6.56
N GLY A 125 -8.29 2.60 -6.58
CA GLY A 125 -9.73 2.47 -6.72
C GLY A 125 -10.52 3.02 -5.53
N PHE A 126 -10.09 2.78 -4.30
CA PHE A 126 -10.80 3.24 -3.11
C PHE A 126 -10.35 4.64 -2.63
N GLN A 127 -9.17 5.10 -3.04
CA GLN A 127 -8.66 6.43 -2.67
C GLN A 127 -9.48 7.54 -3.30
N ARG A 128 -9.90 8.51 -2.49
CA ARG A 128 -10.69 9.66 -2.91
C ARG A 128 -9.82 10.81 -3.44
N ARG A 129 -8.51 10.80 -3.15
CA ARG A 129 -7.54 11.84 -3.51
C ARG A 129 -6.39 11.26 -4.32
N ASP A 130 -6.08 11.90 -5.43
CA ASP A 130 -4.92 11.61 -6.32
C ASP A 130 -4.64 10.12 -6.61
N PRO A 131 -5.68 9.30 -6.94
CA PRO A 131 -5.55 7.85 -7.01
C PRO A 131 -4.55 7.39 -8.08
N ILE A 132 -4.47 8.09 -9.21
CA ILE A 132 -3.63 7.69 -10.34
C ILE A 132 -2.14 7.75 -10.03
N LEU A 133 -1.79 8.56 -9.08
CA LEU A 133 -0.40 8.81 -8.80
C LEU A 133 0.28 7.60 -8.15
N PHE A 134 -0.39 6.85 -7.30
CA PHE A 134 0.16 5.63 -6.72
C PHE A 134 0.37 4.54 -7.78
N VAL A 135 -0.57 4.44 -8.73
CA VAL A 135 -0.44 3.57 -9.90
C VAL A 135 0.80 3.97 -10.72
N PHE A 136 1.00 5.27 -10.96
CA PHE A 136 2.15 5.76 -11.70
C PHE A 136 3.48 5.43 -11.00
N PHE A 137 3.51 5.55 -9.67
CA PHE A 137 4.67 5.16 -8.86
C PHE A 137 5.06 3.69 -9.05
N VAL A 138 4.10 2.77 -8.95
CA VAL A 138 4.38 1.34 -9.10
C VAL A 138 4.70 0.95 -10.54
N LEU A 139 4.14 1.66 -11.53
CA LEU A 139 4.54 1.50 -12.94
C LEU A 139 6.00 1.86 -13.16
N LEU A 140 6.47 2.97 -12.59
CA LEU A 140 7.88 3.33 -12.65
C LEU A 140 8.76 2.27 -11.99
N GLN A 141 8.35 1.78 -10.82
CA GLN A 141 9.11 0.83 -9.99
C GLN A 141 9.15 -0.58 -10.61
N PHE A 142 8.00 -1.13 -11.02
CA PHE A 142 7.86 -2.55 -11.37
C PHE A 142 7.63 -2.82 -12.86
N HIS A 143 7.45 -1.78 -13.68
CA HIS A 143 7.33 -1.97 -15.12
C HIS A 143 8.45 -1.31 -15.91
N LEU A 144 8.85 -0.09 -15.52
CA LEU A 144 9.91 0.64 -16.19
C LEU A 144 11.29 0.50 -15.52
N GLY A 145 11.40 -0.22 -14.42
CA GLY A 145 12.65 -0.47 -13.71
C GLY A 145 13.28 0.76 -13.07
N VAL A 146 12.48 1.80 -12.79
CA VAL A 146 12.95 3.01 -12.13
C VAL A 146 12.86 2.82 -10.62
N ARG A 147 14.00 2.81 -9.94
CA ARG A 147 14.02 2.65 -8.47
C ARG A 147 13.41 3.87 -7.78
N MET A 148 12.18 3.74 -7.30
CA MET A 148 11.42 4.80 -6.63
C MET A 148 11.64 4.80 -5.12
N THR A 149 11.89 3.64 -4.49
CA THR A 149 12.13 3.50 -3.05
C THR A 149 13.45 2.79 -2.77
N PRO A 150 14.08 3.01 -1.60
CA PRO A 150 15.23 2.21 -1.17
C PRO A 150 14.82 0.81 -0.68
N ILE A 151 13.55 0.60 -0.32
CA ILE A 151 13.04 -0.60 0.36
C ILE A 151 12.89 -1.75 -0.62
N THR A 152 12.36 -1.49 -1.82
CA THR A 152 12.04 -2.51 -2.81
C THR A 152 12.90 -2.39 -4.06
N GLN A 153 13.32 -3.52 -4.62
CA GLN A 153 14.08 -3.52 -5.87
C GLN A 153 13.19 -3.15 -7.05
N ALA A 154 13.71 -2.28 -7.93
CA ALA A 154 13.06 -2.00 -9.20
C ALA A 154 13.08 -3.24 -10.12
N ARG A 155 11.99 -3.46 -10.84
CA ARG A 155 11.77 -4.56 -11.77
C ARG A 155 11.21 -4.02 -13.09
N THR A 156 11.20 -4.85 -14.13
CA THR A 156 10.65 -4.48 -15.44
C THR A 156 9.61 -5.48 -15.90
N GLY A 157 8.58 -4.99 -16.61
CA GLY A 157 7.63 -5.84 -17.32
C GLY A 157 6.50 -6.46 -16.48
N PHE A 158 6.28 -6.01 -15.24
CA PHE A 158 5.29 -6.60 -14.34
C PHE A 158 3.91 -5.91 -14.37
N PHE A 159 3.68 -4.98 -15.28
CA PHE A 159 2.35 -4.41 -15.47
C PHE A 159 1.57 -5.24 -16.49
N ASP A 160 0.47 -5.84 -16.02
CA ASP A 160 -0.55 -6.45 -16.85
C ASP A 160 -1.81 -5.59 -16.81
N PRO A 161 -2.24 -4.99 -17.97
CA PRO A 161 -3.38 -4.07 -17.99
C PRO A 161 -4.69 -4.69 -17.51
N GLU A 162 -4.96 -5.96 -17.82
CA GLU A 162 -6.20 -6.61 -17.44
C GLU A 162 -6.30 -6.77 -15.93
N SER A 163 -5.30 -7.36 -15.30
CA SER A 163 -5.27 -7.54 -13.85
C SER A 163 -5.23 -6.20 -13.09
N ALA A 164 -4.56 -5.19 -13.64
CA ALA A 164 -4.53 -3.83 -13.08
C ALA A 164 -5.93 -3.19 -13.09
N LEU A 165 -6.67 -3.30 -14.22
CA LEU A 165 -8.04 -2.78 -14.33
C LEU A 165 -9.03 -3.54 -13.43
N ILE A 166 -8.89 -4.84 -13.29
CA ILE A 166 -9.70 -5.64 -12.35
C ILE A 166 -9.43 -5.15 -10.92
N ALA A 167 -8.18 -4.98 -10.54
CA ALA A 167 -7.82 -4.50 -9.22
C ALA A 167 -8.37 -3.08 -8.94
N LEU A 168 -8.23 -2.17 -9.90
CA LEU A 168 -8.79 -0.81 -9.82
C LEU A 168 -10.31 -0.82 -9.63
N ARG A 169 -11.04 -1.62 -10.42
CA ARG A 169 -12.50 -1.74 -10.30
C ARG A 169 -12.93 -2.34 -8.97
N ARG A 170 -12.19 -3.34 -8.47
CA ARG A 170 -12.43 -3.91 -7.13
C ARG A 170 -12.29 -2.84 -6.04
N GLY A 171 -11.23 -2.04 -6.10
CA GLY A 171 -11.03 -0.94 -5.18
C GLY A 171 -12.12 0.14 -5.31
N ALA A 172 -12.51 0.49 -6.55
CA ALA A 172 -13.56 1.48 -6.81
C ALA A 172 -14.94 1.05 -6.29
N ALA A 173 -15.18 -0.25 -6.19
CA ALA A 173 -16.41 -0.79 -5.59
C ALA A 173 -16.45 -0.70 -4.05
N MET A 174 -15.31 -0.42 -3.40
CA MET A 174 -15.24 -0.33 -1.93
C MET A 174 -16.02 0.84 -1.38
N THR A 175 -16.56 0.62 -0.19
CA THR A 175 -17.32 1.63 0.57
C THR A 175 -16.46 2.43 1.55
N VAL A 176 -15.19 2.05 1.74
CA VAL A 176 -14.25 2.67 2.68
C VAL A 176 -12.94 3.05 1.98
N ASP A 177 -12.37 4.20 2.35
CA ASP A 177 -11.02 4.60 1.98
C ASP A 177 -10.06 4.20 3.10
N LEU A 178 -9.24 3.16 2.87
CA LEU A 178 -8.30 2.66 3.88
C LEU A 178 -7.15 3.64 4.15
N ASN A 179 -6.87 4.55 3.21
CA ASN A 179 -5.75 5.49 3.32
C ASN A 179 -6.10 6.74 4.13
N HIS A 180 -7.39 7.12 4.17
CA HIS A 180 -7.83 8.35 4.81
C HIS A 180 -8.91 8.08 5.85
N GLY A 181 -8.59 8.36 7.12
CA GLY A 181 -9.56 8.30 8.21
C GLY A 181 -10.01 6.90 8.62
N TRP A 182 -9.37 5.85 8.12
CA TRP A 182 -9.67 4.49 8.54
C TRP A 182 -8.91 4.13 9.82
N ASP A 183 -9.65 3.93 10.90
CA ASP A 183 -9.11 3.35 12.12
C ASP A 183 -9.21 1.82 12.05
N TYR A 184 -8.06 1.16 11.95
CA TYR A 184 -7.99 -0.30 11.83
C TYR A 184 -8.01 -1.03 13.19
N TRP A 185 -7.67 -0.36 14.30
CA TRP A 185 -7.59 -1.02 15.59
C TRP A 185 -8.91 -1.64 16.05
N PRO A 186 -10.06 -0.96 15.94
CA PRO A 186 -11.35 -1.54 16.33
C PRO A 186 -11.74 -2.80 15.55
N VAL A 187 -11.22 -2.95 14.33
CA VAL A 187 -11.58 -4.07 13.43
C VAL A 187 -10.54 -5.18 13.38
N MET A 188 -9.45 -5.07 14.12
CA MET A 188 -8.37 -6.08 14.12
C MET A 188 -8.82 -7.48 14.59
N GLN A 189 -9.83 -7.58 15.43
CA GLN A 189 -10.38 -8.87 15.86
C GLN A 189 -11.47 -9.41 14.94
N GLU A 190 -11.94 -8.64 13.98
CA GLU A 190 -12.99 -9.07 13.09
C GLU A 190 -12.46 -10.00 11.98
N PRO A 191 -13.26 -11.00 11.55
CA PRO A 191 -12.87 -11.86 10.44
C PRO A 191 -12.66 -11.05 9.15
N VAL A 192 -11.58 -11.35 8.42
CA VAL A 192 -11.28 -10.73 7.11
C VAL A 192 -12.47 -10.84 6.15
N GLU A 193 -13.16 -11.97 6.16
CA GLU A 193 -14.30 -12.18 5.27
C GLU A 193 -15.50 -11.27 5.61
N THR A 194 -15.74 -11.03 6.90
CA THR A 194 -16.75 -10.06 7.36
C THR A 194 -16.40 -8.64 6.91
N LEU A 195 -15.11 -8.28 7.00
CA LEU A 195 -14.64 -6.97 6.54
C LEU A 195 -14.74 -6.84 5.02
N ARG A 196 -14.42 -7.89 4.27
CA ARG A 196 -14.60 -7.91 2.80
C ARG A 196 -16.05 -7.64 2.41
N GLN A 197 -17.00 -8.29 3.08
CA GLN A 197 -18.43 -8.07 2.84
C GLN A 197 -18.84 -6.65 3.21
N ARG A 198 -18.46 -6.17 4.40
CA ARG A 198 -18.78 -4.81 4.88
C ARG A 198 -18.21 -3.71 3.98
N TYR A 199 -16.98 -3.89 3.51
CA TYR A 199 -16.27 -2.92 2.69
C TYR A 199 -16.55 -3.08 1.19
N ASN A 200 -17.41 -4.05 0.81
CA ASN A 200 -17.73 -4.39 -0.57
C ASN A 200 -16.48 -4.76 -1.41
N ILE A 201 -15.60 -5.56 -0.83
CA ILE A 201 -14.42 -6.10 -1.53
C ILE A 201 -14.85 -7.38 -2.25
N LEU A 202 -15.29 -7.23 -3.49
CA LEU A 202 -15.77 -8.34 -4.30
C LEU A 202 -14.64 -9.27 -4.75
N PRO A 203 -14.90 -10.56 -5.00
CA PRO A 203 -13.91 -11.49 -5.55
C PRO A 203 -13.49 -11.06 -6.97
N MET A 204 -12.27 -11.46 -7.38
CA MET A 204 -11.71 -11.07 -8.71
C MET A 204 -12.60 -11.59 -9.86
N GLU A 205 -13.21 -12.74 -9.69
CA GLU A 205 -14.07 -13.40 -10.67
C GLU A 205 -15.28 -12.54 -11.06
N ALA A 206 -15.79 -11.73 -10.13
CA ALA A 206 -16.90 -10.82 -10.39
C ALA A 206 -16.59 -9.77 -11.48
N PHE A 207 -15.31 -9.50 -11.73
CA PHE A 207 -14.85 -8.50 -12.71
C PHE A 207 -14.27 -9.10 -13.98
N ARG A 208 -13.99 -10.41 -14.02
CA ARG A 208 -13.49 -11.11 -15.21
C ARG A 208 -14.58 -11.41 -16.25
N GLN A 209 -15.85 -11.46 -15.83
CA GLN A 209 -16.97 -11.90 -16.66
C GLN A 209 -17.75 -10.76 -17.33
N SER A 210 -17.32 -9.51 -17.22
CA SER A 210 -17.95 -8.44 -17.99
C SER A 210 -17.40 -8.46 -19.42
N PRO A 211 -18.19 -8.88 -20.44
CA PRO A 211 -17.78 -8.71 -21.83
C PRO A 211 -17.54 -7.22 -22.08
N PRO A 212 -16.64 -6.85 -23.02
CA PRO A 212 -16.53 -5.47 -23.45
C PRO A 212 -17.93 -5.01 -23.87
N ALA A 213 -18.37 -3.86 -23.31
CA ALA A 213 -19.58 -3.22 -23.79
C ALA A 213 -19.46 -3.12 -25.32
N GLU A 214 -20.39 -3.73 -26.05
CA GLU A 214 -20.43 -3.59 -27.50
C GLU A 214 -20.43 -2.10 -27.80
N ALA A 215 -19.32 -1.64 -28.39
CA ALA A 215 -19.24 -0.29 -28.91
C ALA A 215 -20.34 -0.18 -29.96
N GLY A 216 -21.46 0.45 -29.60
CA GLY A 216 -22.55 0.75 -30.51
C GLY A 216 -21.99 1.45 -31.74
N ARG A 217 -22.19 0.83 -32.88
CA ARG A 217 -21.87 1.41 -34.19
C ARG A 217 -22.88 2.53 -34.50
#